data_289f922eab88fe151b616952a4f5b8a6
#
_entry.id   289f922eab88fe151b616952a4f5b8a6
#
_cell.length_a   1.000
_cell.length_b   1.000
_cell.length_c   1.000
_cell.angle_alpha   90.00
_cell.angle_beta   90.00
_cell.angle_gamma   90.00
#
_symmetry.space_group_name_H-M   'P 1'
#
loop_
_entity.id
_entity.type
_entity.pdbx_description
1 polymer ?
#
loop_
_entity_poly.entity_id
_entity_poly.type
_entity_poly.pdbx_seq_one_letter_code
_entity_poly.pdbx_strand_id
1 'polypeptide(L)'
;GATPWMGNGAWAECAGTFAEADLYGQECYAGLDLSSTSDISSVCYAFPVGKKIMLVSRHYLPEFQLQNPANKNRAIYRQWVKAGWIRTTPGDCIDYDRIRDDIMADAENFNIRLVGFDTWNATHLRTQLQGAGFEVEPFPQTYLRFSPAAKSFEVFVNRKVIVHRGDPVLAWSMSNVVMQSDANANI
;
A
#
# COMPACT_ATOMS: atom_id res chain seq x y z
N GLY A 1 -5.28 11.77 23.24
CA GLY A 1 -6.26 11.37 22.23
C GLY A 1 -5.62 11.18 20.86
N ALA A 2 -6.30 10.45 19.97
CA ALA A 2 -5.82 10.23 18.60
C ALA A 2 -5.95 11.52 17.78
N THR A 3 -4.89 11.88 17.03
CA THR A 3 -4.85 13.07 16.20
C THR A 3 -4.72 12.64 14.74
N PRO A 4 -5.43 13.26 13.78
CA PRO A 4 -5.21 13.01 12.36
C PRO A 4 -3.74 13.23 11.99
N TRP A 5 -3.17 12.28 11.25
CA TRP A 5 -1.73 12.30 11.00
C TRP A 5 -1.31 13.41 10.05
N MET A 6 -2.01 13.58 8.94
CA MET A 6 -1.68 14.62 7.97
C MET A 6 -2.67 15.77 8.04
N GLY A 7 -2.18 17.00 7.85
CA GLY A 7 -3.01 18.17 7.72
C GLY A 7 -4.00 18.07 6.56
N ASN A 8 -5.08 18.86 6.61
CA ASN A 8 -6.11 18.86 5.60
C ASN A 8 -5.54 19.16 4.20
N GLY A 9 -5.79 18.26 3.28
CA GLY A 9 -5.43 18.43 1.87
C GLY A 9 -3.98 18.16 1.52
N ALA A 10 -3.09 17.87 2.47
CA ALA A 10 -1.67 17.63 2.20
C ALA A 10 -1.46 16.46 1.23
N TRP A 11 -2.16 15.35 1.44
CA TRP A 11 -2.11 14.20 0.55
C TRP A 11 -2.69 14.52 -0.82
N ALA A 12 -3.83 15.18 -0.89
CA ALA A 12 -4.48 15.55 -2.15
C ALA A 12 -3.60 16.47 -3.01
N GLU A 13 -2.82 17.34 -2.39
CA GLU A 13 -1.88 18.22 -3.09
C GLU A 13 -0.71 17.49 -3.76
N CYS A 14 -0.45 16.22 -3.37
CA CYS A 14 0.54 15.37 -3.99
C CYS A 14 0.03 14.65 -5.25
N ALA A 15 -1.24 14.85 -5.63
CA ALA A 15 -1.77 14.26 -6.86
C ALA A 15 -1.07 14.83 -8.09
N GLY A 16 -0.70 13.92 -9.00
CA GLY A 16 -0.09 14.27 -10.28
C GLY A 16 -0.61 13.38 -11.38
N THR A 17 -0.25 13.69 -12.60
CA THR A 17 -0.63 12.91 -13.79
C THR A 17 0.61 12.24 -14.37
N PHE A 18 0.60 10.92 -14.38
CA PHE A 18 1.61 10.10 -15.06
C PHE A 18 1.01 8.73 -15.41
N ALA A 19 1.57 8.07 -16.40
CA ALA A 19 1.21 6.70 -16.75
C ALA A 19 2.18 5.71 -16.10
N GLU A 20 1.71 4.50 -15.80
CA GLU A 20 2.60 3.44 -15.31
C GLU A 20 3.72 3.12 -16.28
N ALA A 21 3.43 3.19 -17.59
CA ALA A 21 4.43 2.96 -18.63
C ALA A 21 5.63 3.92 -18.54
N ASP A 22 5.44 5.12 -18.01
CA ASP A 22 6.54 6.07 -17.78
C ASP A 22 7.56 5.55 -16.74
N LEU A 23 7.14 4.57 -15.93
CA LEU A 23 7.96 3.97 -14.87
C LEU A 23 8.59 2.63 -15.28
N TYR A 24 8.33 2.14 -16.48
CA TYR A 24 8.89 0.87 -16.95
C TYR A 24 10.41 0.93 -16.98
N GLY A 25 11.04 -0.11 -16.42
CA GLY A 25 12.49 -0.18 -16.24
C GLY A 25 13.05 0.62 -15.06
N GLN A 26 12.24 1.41 -14.39
CA GLN A 26 12.67 2.17 -13.23
C GLN A 26 12.76 1.29 -11.98
N GLU A 27 13.72 1.61 -11.12
CA GLU A 27 13.84 0.96 -9.81
C GLU A 27 12.71 1.38 -8.89
N CYS A 28 12.20 0.42 -8.11
CA CYS A 28 11.20 0.69 -7.10
C CYS A 28 11.35 -0.23 -5.87
N TYR A 29 10.64 0.15 -4.84
CA TYR A 29 10.55 -0.57 -3.58
C TYR A 29 9.07 -0.85 -3.32
N ALA A 30 8.76 -2.12 -3.04
CA ALA A 30 7.38 -2.54 -2.78
C ALA A 30 7.14 -2.67 -1.28
N GLY A 31 5.99 -2.18 -0.83
CA GLY A 31 5.48 -2.42 0.52
C GLY A 31 4.18 -3.19 0.46
N LEU A 32 4.05 -4.25 1.26
CA LEU A 32 2.85 -5.07 1.36
C LEU A 32 2.17 -4.84 2.70
N ASP A 33 0.89 -4.50 2.63
CA ASP A 33 -0.02 -4.46 3.77
C ASP A 33 -1.14 -5.48 3.51
N LEU A 34 -1.10 -6.60 4.23
CA LEU A 34 -1.92 -7.76 3.95
C LEU A 34 -2.95 -7.98 5.05
N SER A 35 -4.20 -8.08 4.63
CA SER A 35 -5.33 -8.53 5.45
C SER A 35 -5.81 -9.89 4.95
N SER A 36 -6.32 -10.72 5.85
CA SER A 36 -6.80 -12.05 5.47
C SER A 36 -8.26 -12.08 5.01
N THR A 37 -9.13 -11.25 5.56
CA THR A 37 -10.58 -11.39 5.38
C THR A 37 -11.33 -10.11 5.07
N SER A 38 -11.39 -9.17 6.00
CA SER A 38 -12.37 -8.08 5.96
C SER A 38 -11.86 -6.77 5.37
N ASP A 39 -10.55 -6.55 5.48
CA ASP A 39 -9.93 -5.30 5.07
C ASP A 39 -9.21 -5.44 3.73
N ILE A 40 -8.94 -4.31 3.12
CA ILE A 40 -8.19 -4.23 1.86
C ILE A 40 -6.75 -4.67 2.10
N SER A 41 -6.25 -5.55 1.23
CA SER A 41 -4.82 -5.83 1.10
C SER A 41 -4.23 -4.97 0.00
N SER A 42 -3.02 -4.47 0.19
CA SER A 42 -2.40 -3.55 -0.76
C SER A 42 -0.94 -3.88 -1.00
N VAL A 43 -0.51 -3.66 -2.24
CA VAL A 43 0.88 -3.58 -2.67
C VAL A 43 1.12 -2.16 -3.14
N CYS A 44 2.05 -1.45 -2.54
CA CYS A 44 2.43 -0.11 -2.96
C CYS A 44 3.87 -0.11 -3.46
N TYR A 45 4.07 0.37 -4.68
CA TYR A 45 5.39 0.58 -5.28
C TYR A 45 5.80 2.04 -5.15
N ALA A 46 6.99 2.30 -4.63
CA ALA A 46 7.58 3.62 -4.55
C ALA A 46 8.77 3.71 -5.52
N PHE A 47 8.70 4.65 -6.45
CA PHE A 47 9.70 4.87 -7.49
C PHE A 47 10.43 6.20 -7.24
N PRO A 48 11.68 6.17 -6.76
CA PRO A 48 12.49 7.38 -6.72
C PRO A 48 12.86 7.78 -8.16
N VAL A 49 12.33 8.91 -8.62
CA VAL A 49 12.60 9.45 -9.96
C VAL A 49 13.00 10.91 -9.82
N GLY A 50 14.28 11.19 -10.04
CA GLY A 50 14.83 12.53 -9.79
C GLY A 50 14.65 12.93 -8.32
N LYS A 51 13.99 14.06 -8.08
CA LYS A 51 13.72 14.58 -6.73
C LYS A 51 12.34 14.17 -6.19
N LYS A 52 11.62 13.31 -6.91
CA LYS A 52 10.26 12.87 -6.58
C LYS A 52 10.24 11.38 -6.24
N ILE A 53 9.19 10.97 -5.56
CA ILE A 53 8.86 9.56 -5.31
C ILE A 53 7.46 9.33 -5.87
N MET A 54 7.38 8.55 -6.94
CA MET A 54 6.11 8.22 -7.60
C MET A 54 5.51 6.99 -6.94
N LEU A 55 4.22 7.02 -6.63
CA LEU A 55 3.52 5.88 -6.02
C LEU A 55 2.56 5.23 -7.02
N VAL A 56 2.62 3.91 -7.10
CA VAL A 56 1.68 3.06 -7.82
C VAL A 56 1.21 1.97 -6.87
N SER A 57 -0.09 1.75 -6.77
CA SER A 57 -0.64 0.75 -5.84
C SER A 57 -1.57 -0.23 -6.52
N ARG A 58 -1.64 -1.45 -5.94
CA ARG A 58 -2.59 -2.50 -6.25
C ARG A 58 -3.37 -2.81 -4.98
N HIS A 59 -4.68 -2.89 -5.07
CA HIS A 59 -5.55 -3.17 -3.93
C HIS A 59 -6.37 -4.43 -4.19
N TYR A 60 -6.56 -5.21 -3.15
CA TYR A 60 -7.23 -6.52 -3.23
C TYR A 60 -8.24 -6.68 -2.11
N LEU A 61 -9.34 -7.36 -2.41
CA LEU A 61 -10.39 -7.65 -1.45
C LEU A 61 -11.02 -9.01 -1.78
N PRO A 62 -11.35 -9.86 -0.78
CA PRO A 62 -12.18 -11.03 -1.03
C PRO A 62 -13.55 -10.61 -1.57
N GLU A 63 -14.04 -11.28 -2.60
CA GLU A 63 -15.31 -10.98 -3.26
C GLU A 63 -16.49 -10.94 -2.30
N PHE A 64 -16.49 -11.82 -1.30
CA PHE A 64 -17.54 -11.88 -0.28
C PHE A 64 -17.76 -10.54 0.44
N GLN A 65 -16.72 -9.73 0.62
CA GLN A 65 -16.82 -8.47 1.35
C GLN A 65 -17.69 -7.42 0.65
N LEU A 66 -17.92 -7.57 -0.65
CA LEU A 66 -18.79 -6.69 -1.41
C LEU A 66 -20.29 -6.87 -1.07
N GLN A 67 -20.64 -8.01 -0.51
CA GLN A 67 -22.03 -8.36 -0.15
C GLN A 67 -22.18 -8.73 1.34
N ASN A 68 -21.11 -8.67 2.12
CA ASN A 68 -21.14 -8.98 3.54
C ASN A 68 -21.89 -7.89 4.31
N PRO A 69 -23.06 -8.19 4.92
CA PRO A 69 -23.82 -7.18 5.66
C PRO A 69 -23.08 -6.60 6.87
N ALA A 70 -22.12 -7.34 7.42
CA ALA A 70 -21.31 -6.88 8.55
C ALA A 70 -20.21 -5.88 8.11
N ASN A 71 -19.89 -5.82 6.81
CA ASN A 71 -18.89 -4.88 6.31
C ASN A 71 -19.54 -3.52 6.02
N LYS A 72 -19.25 -2.55 6.90
CA LYS A 72 -19.81 -1.19 6.78
C LYS A 72 -19.34 -0.44 5.55
N ASN A 73 -18.23 -0.84 4.97
CA ASN A 73 -17.60 -0.17 3.82
C ASN A 73 -17.97 -0.82 2.48
N ARG A 74 -18.85 -1.82 2.45
CA ARG A 74 -19.16 -2.58 1.23
C ARG A 74 -19.63 -1.71 0.06
N ALA A 75 -20.38 -0.64 0.33
CA ALA A 75 -20.89 0.23 -0.72
C ALA A 75 -19.76 0.98 -1.44
N ILE A 76 -18.83 1.57 -0.69
CA ILE A 76 -17.69 2.27 -1.28
C ILE A 76 -16.71 1.28 -1.94
N TYR A 77 -16.53 0.09 -1.38
CA TYR A 77 -15.69 -0.95 -1.98
C TYR A 77 -16.24 -1.39 -3.34
N ARG A 78 -17.55 -1.53 -3.49
CA ARG A 78 -18.18 -1.83 -4.78
C ARG A 78 -17.89 -0.75 -5.83
N GLN A 79 -17.94 0.52 -5.45
CA GLN A 79 -17.60 1.63 -6.34
C GLN A 79 -16.15 1.56 -6.81
N TRP A 80 -15.24 1.29 -5.90
CA TRP A 80 -13.81 1.18 -6.23
C TRP A 80 -13.48 -0.05 -7.07
N VAL A 81 -14.16 -1.17 -6.84
CA VAL A 81 -14.05 -2.35 -7.70
C VAL A 81 -14.54 -2.03 -9.10
N LYS A 82 -15.72 -1.40 -9.22
CA LYS A 82 -16.28 -1.00 -10.52
C LYS A 82 -15.38 -0.04 -11.27
N ALA A 83 -14.75 0.87 -10.57
CA ALA A 83 -13.81 1.84 -11.14
C ALA A 83 -12.43 1.26 -11.46
N GLY A 84 -12.15 0.01 -11.05
CA GLY A 84 -10.88 -0.68 -11.33
C GLY A 84 -9.77 -0.43 -10.29
N TRP A 85 -10.07 0.23 -9.16
CA TRP A 85 -9.10 0.49 -8.12
C TRP A 85 -8.82 -0.71 -7.21
N ILE A 86 -9.81 -1.59 -7.04
CA ILE A 86 -9.70 -2.81 -6.24
C ILE A 86 -9.91 -4.02 -7.15
N ARG A 87 -9.03 -4.99 -7.02
CA ARG A 87 -9.13 -6.32 -7.63
C ARG A 87 -9.75 -7.28 -6.61
N THR A 88 -10.76 -8.03 -7.00
CA THR A 88 -11.37 -9.02 -6.11
C THR A 88 -10.73 -10.38 -6.30
N THR A 89 -10.65 -11.15 -5.22
CA THR A 89 -10.32 -12.57 -5.26
C THR A 89 -11.54 -13.41 -4.86
N PRO A 90 -11.71 -14.62 -5.43
CA PRO A 90 -12.88 -15.46 -5.12
C PRO A 90 -12.95 -15.84 -3.65
N GLY A 91 -14.18 -15.98 -3.13
CA GLY A 91 -14.42 -16.48 -1.78
C GLY A 91 -14.38 -15.40 -0.71
N ASP A 92 -14.16 -15.84 0.54
CA ASP A 92 -14.22 -15.03 1.75
C ASP A 92 -12.85 -14.71 2.36
N CYS A 93 -11.79 -15.32 1.84
CA CYS A 93 -10.41 -15.05 2.23
C CYS A 93 -9.62 -14.50 1.04
N ILE A 94 -8.64 -13.66 1.33
CA ILE A 94 -7.77 -13.13 0.28
C ILE A 94 -6.93 -14.25 -0.36
N ASP A 95 -6.81 -14.24 -1.66
CA ASP A 95 -5.94 -15.15 -2.40
C ASP A 95 -4.54 -14.54 -2.53
N TYR A 96 -3.62 -14.98 -1.69
CA TYR A 96 -2.23 -14.50 -1.73
C TYR A 96 -1.49 -14.95 -3.00
N ASP A 97 -1.90 -16.03 -3.64
CA ASP A 97 -1.32 -16.46 -4.92
C ASP A 97 -1.60 -15.43 -6.03
N ARG A 98 -2.77 -14.80 -6.01
CA ARG A 98 -3.08 -13.70 -6.92
C ARG A 98 -2.16 -12.51 -6.70
N ILE A 99 -1.89 -12.15 -5.45
CA ILE A 99 -0.98 -11.05 -5.11
C ILE A 99 0.44 -11.39 -5.57
N ARG A 100 0.90 -12.60 -5.32
CA ARG A 100 2.20 -13.10 -5.82
C ARG A 100 2.30 -12.98 -7.32
N ASP A 101 1.32 -13.49 -8.06
CA ASP A 101 1.33 -13.51 -9.52
C ASP A 101 1.32 -12.07 -10.08
N ASP A 102 0.59 -11.17 -9.46
CA ASP A 102 0.57 -9.76 -9.86
C ASP A 102 1.92 -9.06 -9.60
N ILE A 103 2.58 -9.36 -8.49
CA ILE A 103 3.94 -8.85 -8.22
C ILE A 103 4.94 -9.39 -9.25
N MET A 104 4.85 -10.66 -9.61
CA MET A 104 5.70 -11.26 -10.63
C MET A 104 5.46 -10.64 -12.02
N ALA A 105 4.20 -10.36 -12.35
CA ALA A 105 3.85 -9.65 -13.58
C ALA A 105 4.38 -8.20 -13.58
N ASP A 106 4.24 -7.50 -12.45
CA ASP A 106 4.78 -6.14 -12.31
C ASP A 106 6.31 -6.12 -12.43
N ALA A 107 7.00 -7.16 -11.96
CA ALA A 107 8.45 -7.28 -12.06
C ALA A 107 8.97 -7.46 -13.49
N GLU A 108 8.10 -7.79 -14.45
CA GLU A 108 8.46 -7.80 -15.86
C GLU A 108 8.67 -6.38 -16.40
N ASN A 109 8.01 -5.40 -15.82
CA ASN A 109 8.05 -4.00 -16.24
C ASN A 109 8.82 -3.10 -15.27
N PHE A 110 8.77 -3.39 -13.96
CA PHE A 110 9.42 -2.61 -12.90
C PHE A 110 10.65 -3.34 -12.38
N ASN A 111 11.69 -2.60 -12.05
CA ASN A 111 12.86 -3.16 -11.38
C ASN A 111 12.63 -3.10 -9.86
N ILE A 112 11.99 -4.14 -9.30
CA ILE A 112 11.67 -4.23 -7.88
C ILE A 112 12.91 -4.62 -7.10
N ARG A 113 13.46 -3.68 -6.31
CA ARG A 113 14.72 -3.86 -5.57
C ARG A 113 14.51 -4.54 -4.23
N LEU A 114 13.37 -4.30 -3.59
CA LEU A 114 13.06 -4.80 -2.25
C LEU A 114 11.55 -4.92 -2.09
N VAL A 115 11.12 -5.98 -1.41
CA VAL A 115 9.74 -6.18 -0.99
C VAL A 115 9.70 -6.18 0.53
N GLY A 116 9.09 -5.17 1.12
CA GLY A 116 8.87 -5.06 2.55
C GLY A 116 7.48 -5.55 2.94
N PHE A 117 7.34 -6.22 4.07
CA PHE A 117 6.06 -6.74 4.53
C PHE A 117 6.01 -6.83 6.06
N ASP A 118 4.79 -6.80 6.60
CA ASP A 118 4.57 -7.08 8.02
C ASP A 118 4.67 -8.58 8.29
N THR A 119 5.32 -8.92 9.39
CA THR A 119 5.74 -10.30 9.72
C THR A 119 4.59 -11.27 10.03
N TRP A 120 3.38 -10.78 10.30
CA TRP A 120 2.36 -11.60 10.97
C TRP A 120 1.55 -12.53 10.06
N ASN A 121 1.36 -12.23 8.77
CA ASN A 121 0.34 -12.92 7.96
C ASN A 121 0.84 -13.50 6.63
N ALA A 122 2.14 -13.50 6.34
CA ALA A 122 2.58 -13.75 4.98
C ALA A 122 3.81 -14.68 4.82
N THR A 123 4.01 -15.61 5.74
CA THR A 123 5.18 -16.52 5.69
C THR A 123 5.26 -17.28 4.37
N HIS A 124 4.13 -17.79 3.87
CA HIS A 124 4.10 -18.55 2.62
C HIS A 124 4.38 -17.65 1.41
N LEU A 125 3.72 -16.50 1.32
CA LEU A 125 3.96 -15.51 0.27
C LEU A 125 5.41 -15.02 0.28
N ARG A 126 5.97 -14.75 1.46
CA ARG A 126 7.39 -14.41 1.63
C ARG A 126 8.30 -15.46 1.03
N THR A 127 8.08 -16.73 1.39
CA THR A 127 8.88 -17.86 0.89
C THR A 127 8.78 -17.98 -0.62
N GLN A 128 7.60 -17.80 -1.18
CA GLN A 128 7.39 -17.85 -2.62
C GLN A 128 8.11 -16.71 -3.34
N LEU A 129 8.04 -15.48 -2.83
CA LEU A 129 8.74 -14.32 -3.40
C LEU A 129 10.25 -14.47 -3.31
N GLN A 130 10.78 -14.94 -2.18
CA GLN A 130 12.21 -15.26 -2.04
C GLN A 130 12.64 -16.33 -3.03
N GLY A 131 11.86 -17.39 -3.19
CA GLY A 131 12.12 -18.45 -4.16
C GLY A 131 12.08 -17.98 -5.61
N ALA A 132 11.31 -16.93 -5.91
CA ALA A 132 11.26 -16.29 -7.22
C ALA A 132 12.41 -15.28 -7.44
N GLY A 133 13.30 -15.07 -6.47
CA GLY A 133 14.47 -14.23 -6.59
C GLY A 133 14.32 -12.81 -6.07
N PHE A 134 13.20 -12.48 -5.41
CA PHE A 134 13.03 -11.17 -4.78
C PHE A 134 13.81 -11.06 -3.47
N GLU A 135 14.39 -9.88 -3.24
CA GLU A 135 14.83 -9.48 -1.91
C GLU A 135 13.61 -9.14 -1.08
N VAL A 136 13.41 -9.86 0.04
CA VAL A 136 12.23 -9.68 0.89
C VAL A 136 12.69 -9.43 2.32
N GLU A 137 12.21 -8.34 2.92
CA GLU A 137 12.54 -7.98 4.29
C GLU A 137 11.28 -7.78 5.13
N PRO A 138 11.28 -8.31 6.38
CA PRO A 138 10.23 -7.99 7.33
C PRO A 138 10.37 -6.55 7.82
N PHE A 139 9.24 -5.87 7.94
CA PHE A 139 9.19 -4.53 8.52
C PHE A 139 8.28 -4.55 9.75
N PRO A 140 8.80 -4.83 10.95
CA PRO A 140 7.99 -4.89 12.17
C PRO A 140 7.34 -3.55 12.46
N GLN A 141 6.04 -3.55 12.68
CA GLN A 141 5.27 -2.35 13.04
C GLN A 141 5.42 -2.03 14.52
N THR A 142 6.63 -1.66 14.93
CA THR A 142 6.92 -1.18 16.29
C THR A 142 7.18 0.32 16.24
N TYR A 143 6.84 1.03 17.32
CA TYR A 143 7.11 2.47 17.41
C TYR A 143 8.56 2.82 17.09
N LEU A 144 9.50 2.02 17.60
CA LEU A 144 10.92 2.28 17.42
C LEU A 144 11.36 2.22 15.93
N ARG A 145 10.82 1.28 15.16
CA ARG A 145 11.19 1.09 13.75
C ARG A 145 10.30 1.86 12.78
N PHE A 146 9.03 1.97 13.10
CA PHE A 146 8.05 2.61 12.22
C PHE A 146 8.09 4.14 12.31
N SER A 147 8.33 4.70 13.51
CA SER A 147 8.27 6.14 13.73
C SER A 147 9.21 6.97 12.84
N PRO A 148 10.50 6.63 12.66
CA PRO A 148 11.38 7.40 11.77
C PRO A 148 10.90 7.38 10.31
N ALA A 149 10.42 6.24 9.83
CA ALA A 149 9.89 6.10 8.46
C ALA A 149 8.61 6.93 8.27
N ALA A 150 7.70 6.90 9.24
CA ALA A 150 6.46 7.67 9.20
C ALA A 150 6.73 9.18 9.20
N LYS A 151 7.66 9.65 10.03
CA LYS A 151 8.07 11.06 10.09
C LYS A 151 8.69 11.52 8.77
N SER A 152 9.56 10.70 8.17
CA SER A 152 10.16 11.00 6.86
C SER A 152 9.09 11.07 5.77
N PHE A 153 8.14 10.14 5.78
CA PHE A 153 7.04 10.13 4.82
C PHE A 153 6.17 11.38 4.93
N GLU A 154 5.84 11.80 6.15
CA GLU A 154 5.10 13.04 6.40
C GLU A 154 5.82 14.26 5.84
N VAL A 155 7.14 14.37 6.03
CA VAL A 155 7.96 15.43 5.45
C VAL A 155 7.90 15.40 3.93
N PHE A 156 8.00 14.23 3.30
CA PHE A 156 7.94 14.08 1.84
C PHE A 156 6.57 14.48 1.28
N VAL A 157 5.49 14.17 2.00
CA VAL A 157 4.14 14.60 1.62
C VAL A 157 4.03 16.14 1.73
N ASN A 158 4.42 16.72 2.84
CA ASN A 158 4.35 18.15 3.07
C ASN A 158 5.21 18.96 2.09
N ARG A 159 6.31 18.40 1.64
CA ARG A 159 7.21 19.01 0.63
C ARG A 159 6.83 18.67 -0.81
N LYS A 160 5.75 17.93 -1.02
CA LYS A 160 5.30 17.47 -2.34
C LYS A 160 6.36 16.68 -3.10
N VAL A 161 7.18 15.93 -2.38
CA VAL A 161 8.12 14.97 -2.95
C VAL A 161 7.37 13.72 -3.44
N ILE A 162 6.34 13.31 -2.70
CA ILE A 162 5.44 12.22 -3.09
C ILE A 162 4.54 12.68 -4.24
N VAL A 163 4.40 11.83 -5.25
CA VAL A 163 3.44 12.01 -6.36
C VAL A 163 2.61 10.74 -6.49
N HIS A 164 1.30 10.87 -6.41
CA HIS A 164 0.35 9.77 -6.62
C HIS A 164 -0.64 10.11 -7.72
N ARG A 165 -1.38 9.10 -8.23
CA ARG A 165 -2.30 9.27 -9.36
C ARG A 165 -3.74 9.60 -8.97
N GLY A 166 -3.99 10.01 -7.73
CA GLY A 166 -5.34 10.25 -7.23
C GLY A 166 -6.09 8.96 -6.88
N ASP A 167 -5.37 7.88 -6.53
CA ASP A 167 -5.97 6.62 -6.07
C ASP A 167 -6.86 6.88 -4.85
N PRO A 168 -8.20 6.69 -4.95
CA PRO A 168 -9.11 7.00 -3.87
C PRO A 168 -8.98 6.04 -2.69
N VAL A 169 -8.47 4.83 -2.91
CA VAL A 169 -8.22 3.86 -1.84
C VAL A 169 -7.08 4.32 -0.97
N LEU A 170 -5.98 4.79 -1.55
CA LEU A 170 -4.88 5.41 -0.80
C LEU A 170 -5.33 6.67 -0.06
N ALA A 171 -6.09 7.54 -0.71
CA ALA A 171 -6.59 8.77 -0.09
C ALA A 171 -7.46 8.46 1.13
N TRP A 172 -8.34 7.49 1.02
CA TRP A 172 -9.18 7.04 2.13
C TRP A 172 -8.35 6.45 3.26
N SER A 173 -7.36 5.62 2.95
CA SER A 173 -6.44 5.05 3.93
C SER A 173 -5.66 6.14 4.66
N MET A 174 -5.14 7.13 3.95
CA MET A 174 -4.40 8.25 4.55
C MET A 174 -5.30 9.11 5.45
N SER A 175 -6.56 9.33 5.08
CA SER A 175 -7.50 10.12 5.88
C SER A 175 -7.92 9.40 7.18
N ASN A 176 -7.80 8.08 7.23
CA ASN A 176 -8.14 7.26 8.39
C ASN A 176 -6.95 7.01 9.32
N VAL A 177 -5.74 7.38 8.91
CA VAL A 177 -4.56 7.26 9.77
C VAL A 177 -4.63 8.29 10.89
N VAL A 178 -4.49 7.82 12.13
CA VAL A 178 -4.42 8.66 13.31
C VAL A 178 -3.10 8.42 14.05
N MET A 179 -2.56 9.49 14.63
CA MET A 179 -1.34 9.39 15.40
C MET A 179 -1.62 8.96 16.85
N GLN A 180 -0.83 8.01 17.30
CA GLN A 180 -0.69 7.68 18.73
C GLN A 180 0.81 7.75 19.04
N SER A 181 1.17 8.44 20.09
CA SER A 181 2.57 8.52 20.53
C SER A 181 2.79 7.69 21.78
N ASP A 182 3.95 7.07 21.86
CA ASP A 182 4.44 6.47 23.08
C ASP A 182 5.04 7.54 24.05
N ALA A 183 5.55 7.08 25.21
CA ALA A 183 6.15 7.97 26.19
C ALA A 183 7.41 8.70 25.69
N ASN A 184 8.04 8.23 24.60
CA ASN A 184 9.21 8.84 23.97
C ASN A 184 8.87 9.70 22.76
N ALA A 185 7.57 10.03 22.56
CA ALA A 185 7.07 10.78 21.43
C ALA A 185 7.30 10.12 20.05
N ASN A 186 7.48 8.81 19.98
CA ASN A 186 7.44 8.05 18.73
C ASN A 186 5.99 7.90 18.25
N ILE A 187 5.75 7.95 16.94
CA ILE A 187 4.43 7.86 16.30
C ILE A 187 4.25 6.57 15.52
#